data_51294c0e2906303175dadece759e79f5
#
_entry.id   51294c0e2906303175dadece759e79f5
#
_cell.length_a   1.000
_cell.length_b   1.000
_cell.length_c   1.000
_cell.angle_alpha   90.00
_cell.angle_beta   90.00
_cell.angle_gamma   90.00
#
_symmetry.space_group_name_H-M   'P 1'
#
loop_
_entity.id
_entity.type
_entity.pdbx_description
1 polymer ?
#
loop_
_entity_poly.entity_id
_entity_poly.type
_entity_poly.pdbx_seq_one_letter_code
_entity_poly.pdbx_strand_id
1 'polypeptide(L)'
;MNSNTAFLELKYGNIYGGFPNFYAISEIAFLVFENSSNKIFLESFVSNANVDIVNVYPQINELGHTIGRGKEVVNLRTRRRKPFKEDFRLEEEDLQNAFRNLRPTKMPIKGFLGRALKKYQFKDIIVFDGRRDVFLCEKSGANFYRANIIDIQKDLNKETDYLFSLNKLSVVINFEMDRNYLRSNNLEYWLHPIAAKQITPKSAAYDAARLMMVYNEYTQHHGDFLINAQKLLNKIQTEK
;
A
#
# COMPACT_ATOMS: atom_id res chain seq x y z
N MET A 1 1.86 6.27 27.79
CA MET A 1 2.36 6.61 26.44
C MET A 1 1.32 6.10 25.45
N ASN A 2 0.75 6.99 24.63
CA ASN A 2 -0.21 6.57 23.60
C ASN A 2 0.54 5.74 22.57
N SER A 3 0.14 4.48 22.41
CA SER A 3 0.72 3.59 21.39
C SER A 3 -0.09 3.72 20.11
N ASN A 4 0.49 4.35 19.09
CA ASN A 4 -0.14 4.45 17.78
C ASN A 4 0.28 3.26 16.91
N THR A 5 -0.70 2.64 16.26
CA THR A 5 -0.48 1.63 15.23
C THR A 5 -0.66 2.28 13.86
N ALA A 6 0.31 2.12 12.98
CA ALA A 6 0.25 2.62 11.62
C ALA A 6 0.11 1.48 10.61
N PHE A 7 -0.71 1.68 9.60
CA PHE A 7 -0.88 0.81 8.45
C PHE A 7 -0.24 1.49 7.26
N LEU A 8 0.88 0.94 6.80
CA LEU A 8 1.71 1.54 5.75
C LEU A 8 1.48 0.85 4.41
N GLU A 9 1.18 1.65 3.41
CA GLU A 9 1.10 1.20 2.02
C GLU A 9 1.76 2.19 1.07
N LEU A 10 2.39 1.66 0.03
CA LEU A 10 3.03 2.43 -1.04
C LEU A 10 2.46 2.10 -2.41
N LYS A 11 2.52 3.10 -3.30
CA LYS A 11 2.54 2.89 -4.74
C LYS A 11 3.88 3.34 -5.28
N TYR A 12 4.51 2.52 -6.10
CA TYR A 12 5.80 2.81 -6.68
C TYR A 12 5.93 2.14 -8.06
N GLY A 13 6.87 2.59 -8.85
CA GLY A 13 7.19 1.97 -10.13
C GLY A 13 8.66 2.13 -10.47
N ASN A 14 9.15 1.32 -11.38
CA ASN A 14 10.46 1.52 -11.98
C ASN A 14 10.45 2.82 -12.76
N ILE A 15 11.54 3.59 -12.67
CA ILE A 15 11.73 4.76 -13.55
C ILE A 15 11.78 4.25 -14.99
N TYR A 16 10.91 4.81 -15.83
CA TYR A 16 10.85 4.42 -17.24
C TYR A 16 12.15 4.79 -17.95
N GLY A 17 12.74 3.79 -18.59
CA GLY A 17 14.04 3.91 -19.18
C GLY A 17 15.22 3.86 -18.19
N GLY A 18 14.97 3.67 -16.89
CA GLY A 18 16.02 3.43 -15.89
C GLY A 18 16.47 1.96 -15.85
N PHE A 19 17.57 1.72 -15.12
CA PHE A 19 18.00 0.36 -14.84
C PHE A 19 16.93 -0.41 -14.00
N PRO A 20 16.86 -1.75 -14.14
CA PRO A 20 16.10 -2.56 -13.21
C PRO A 20 16.50 -2.21 -11.76
N ASN A 21 15.52 -1.99 -10.89
CA ASN A 21 15.66 -1.58 -9.49
C ASN A 21 15.78 -0.07 -9.21
N PHE A 22 15.63 0.80 -10.19
CA PHE A 22 15.42 2.23 -9.95
C PHE A 22 13.93 2.50 -9.71
N TYR A 23 13.53 2.49 -8.44
CA TYR A 23 12.14 2.74 -8.05
C TYR A 23 11.92 4.19 -7.63
N ALA A 24 10.81 4.76 -8.08
CA ALA A 24 10.27 5.99 -7.56
C ALA A 24 8.93 5.71 -6.87
N ILE A 25 8.79 6.24 -5.67
CA ILE A 25 7.52 6.18 -4.93
C ILE A 25 6.57 7.22 -5.54
N SER A 26 5.39 6.77 -5.94
CA SER A 26 4.32 7.63 -6.45
C SER A 26 3.35 8.08 -5.37
N GLU A 27 3.08 7.21 -4.39
CA GLU A 27 2.19 7.49 -3.28
C GLU A 27 2.69 6.81 -2.01
N ILE A 28 2.45 7.44 -0.86
CA ILE A 28 2.65 6.86 0.48
C ILE A 28 1.40 7.16 1.29
N ALA A 29 0.92 6.19 2.05
CA ALA A 29 -0.11 6.41 3.03
C ALA A 29 0.22 5.72 4.35
N PHE A 30 0.03 6.44 5.45
CA PHE A 30 -0.11 5.91 6.79
C PHE A 30 -1.55 6.12 7.24
N LEU A 31 -2.28 5.05 7.43
CA LEU A 31 -3.50 5.11 8.21
C LEU A 31 -3.13 4.83 9.66
N VAL A 32 -3.35 5.78 10.54
CA VAL A 32 -2.89 5.74 11.93
C VAL A 32 -4.08 5.50 12.83
N PHE A 33 -4.03 4.41 13.58
CA PHE A 33 -5.02 4.09 14.59
C PHE A 33 -4.47 4.45 15.99
N GLU A 34 -5.15 5.39 16.64
CA GLU A 34 -4.82 5.80 18.01
C GLU A 34 -5.60 4.94 18.99
N ASN A 35 -4.92 3.95 19.58
CA ASN A 35 -5.53 2.94 20.44
C ASN A 35 -6.27 3.53 21.66
N SER A 36 -5.84 4.69 22.17
CA SER A 36 -6.44 5.32 23.36
C SER A 36 -7.78 6.01 23.11
N SER A 37 -8.03 6.46 21.88
CA SER A 37 -9.20 7.26 21.51
C SER A 37 -10.07 6.63 20.43
N ASN A 38 -9.66 5.48 19.88
CA ASN A 38 -10.27 4.83 18.69
C ASN A 38 -10.37 5.78 17.48
N LYS A 39 -9.47 6.78 17.40
CA LYS A 39 -9.44 7.71 16.28
C LYS A 39 -8.54 7.23 15.18
N ILE A 40 -8.96 7.51 13.95
CA ILE A 40 -8.22 7.19 12.74
C ILE A 40 -7.78 8.49 12.08
N PHE A 41 -6.48 8.56 11.78
CA PHE A 41 -5.88 9.66 11.06
C PHE A 41 -5.26 9.14 9.76
N LEU A 42 -5.35 9.93 8.72
CA LEU A 42 -4.68 9.64 7.45
C LEU A 42 -3.58 10.65 7.20
N GLU A 43 -2.37 10.16 7.00
CA GLU A 43 -1.26 10.93 6.44
C GLU A 43 -0.93 10.33 5.08
N SER A 44 -1.08 11.11 4.04
CA SER A 44 -0.80 10.67 2.68
C SER A 44 0.08 11.66 1.92
N PHE A 45 0.87 11.12 1.01
CA PHE A 45 1.73 11.87 0.11
C PHE A 45 1.58 11.33 -1.30
N VAL A 46 1.39 12.24 -2.24
CA VAL A 46 1.35 11.94 -3.67
C VAL A 46 2.47 12.71 -4.35
N SER A 47 3.35 11.99 -5.03
CA SER A 47 4.50 12.58 -5.71
C SER A 47 4.03 13.44 -6.90
N ASN A 48 4.60 14.63 -7.00
CA ASN A 48 4.42 15.56 -8.14
C ASN A 48 5.71 15.75 -8.95
N ALA A 49 6.68 14.85 -8.80
CA ALA A 49 7.93 14.90 -9.54
C ALA A 49 7.67 14.72 -11.05
N ASN A 50 8.44 15.44 -11.89
CA ASN A 50 8.36 15.28 -13.33
C ASN A 50 9.18 14.07 -13.78
N VAL A 51 8.72 12.87 -13.44
CA VAL A 51 9.37 11.59 -13.71
C VAL A 51 8.34 10.62 -14.25
N ASP A 52 8.72 9.89 -15.29
CA ASP A 52 7.94 8.79 -15.83
C ASP A 52 8.31 7.49 -15.10
N ILE A 53 7.32 6.76 -14.64
CA ILE A 53 7.49 5.45 -14.03
C ILE A 53 6.72 4.38 -14.78
N VAL A 54 7.20 3.15 -14.72
CA VAL A 54 6.47 1.98 -15.20
C VAL A 54 5.54 1.52 -14.09
N ASN A 55 4.26 1.67 -14.30
CA ASN A 55 3.22 1.13 -13.44
C ASN A 55 2.86 -0.28 -13.93
N VAL A 56 3.02 -1.26 -13.05
CA VAL A 56 2.61 -2.65 -13.30
C VAL A 56 1.36 -2.92 -12.47
N TYR A 57 0.29 -3.31 -13.14
CA TYR A 57 -0.99 -3.58 -12.47
C TYR A 57 -1.52 -4.96 -12.79
N PRO A 58 -2.15 -5.65 -11.83
CA PRO A 58 -2.80 -6.92 -12.09
C PRO A 58 -4.04 -6.71 -12.96
N GLN A 59 -4.23 -7.56 -13.93
CA GLN A 59 -5.52 -7.74 -14.61
C GLN A 59 -6.30 -8.78 -13.80
N ILE A 60 -7.43 -8.39 -13.25
CA ILE A 60 -8.21 -9.21 -12.32
C ILE A 60 -9.54 -9.56 -12.99
N ASN A 61 -9.96 -10.83 -12.95
CA ASN A 61 -11.29 -11.25 -13.36
C ASN A 61 -12.34 -10.93 -12.28
N GLU A 62 -13.61 -11.21 -12.59
CA GLU A 62 -14.76 -10.94 -11.70
C GLU A 62 -14.64 -11.64 -10.33
N LEU A 63 -13.88 -12.74 -10.26
CA LEU A 63 -13.63 -13.50 -9.03
C LEU A 63 -12.40 -13.02 -8.25
N GLY A 64 -11.77 -11.90 -8.66
CA GLY A 64 -10.57 -11.38 -8.01
C GLY A 64 -9.27 -12.15 -8.34
N HIS A 65 -9.29 -13.06 -9.31
CA HIS A 65 -8.09 -13.76 -9.76
C HIS A 65 -7.27 -12.91 -10.71
N THR A 66 -5.95 -12.92 -10.54
CA THR A 66 -5.03 -12.30 -11.47
C THR A 66 -4.90 -13.17 -12.73
N ILE A 67 -5.42 -12.67 -13.85
CA ILE A 67 -5.36 -13.34 -15.18
C ILE A 67 -4.20 -12.84 -16.02
N GLY A 68 -3.52 -11.78 -15.60
CA GLY A 68 -2.39 -11.20 -16.30
C GLY A 68 -1.82 -9.98 -15.57
N ARG A 69 -0.78 -9.39 -16.16
CA ARG A 69 -0.22 -8.12 -15.69
C ARG A 69 -0.13 -7.15 -16.85
N GLY A 70 -0.77 -6.00 -16.71
CA GLY A 70 -0.62 -4.88 -17.62
C GLY A 70 0.56 -4.00 -17.20
N LYS A 71 1.17 -3.32 -18.19
CA LYS A 71 2.22 -2.32 -17.97
C LYS A 71 1.83 -1.04 -18.70
N GLU A 72 2.00 0.08 -18.04
CA GLU A 72 1.83 1.41 -18.62
C GLU A 72 2.91 2.34 -18.08
N VAL A 73 3.20 3.40 -18.80
CA VAL A 73 4.08 4.46 -18.34
C VAL A 73 3.25 5.62 -17.83
N VAL A 74 3.49 6.06 -16.61
CA VAL A 74 2.78 7.15 -15.96
C VAL A 74 3.74 8.25 -15.55
N ASN A 75 3.47 9.48 -15.98
CA ASN A 75 4.21 10.64 -15.50
C ASN A 75 3.66 11.08 -14.13
N LEU A 76 4.49 11.13 -13.10
CA LEU A 76 4.05 11.39 -11.72
C LEU A 76 3.48 12.81 -11.54
N ARG A 77 3.94 13.79 -12.28
CA ARG A 77 3.48 15.18 -12.19
C ARG A 77 2.17 15.39 -12.94
N THR A 78 2.12 14.99 -14.21
CA THR A 78 1.00 15.29 -15.11
C THR A 78 -0.09 14.24 -15.06
N ARG A 79 0.20 13.07 -14.47
CA ARG A 79 -0.67 11.88 -14.46
C ARG A 79 -1.00 11.35 -15.86
N ARG A 80 -0.32 11.85 -16.89
CA ARG A 80 -0.48 11.33 -18.25
C ARG A 80 0.03 9.89 -18.32
N ARG A 81 -0.72 9.06 -19.04
CA ARG A 81 -0.41 7.65 -19.28
C ARG A 81 -0.03 7.46 -20.73
N LYS A 82 0.92 6.59 -21.00
CA LYS A 82 1.31 6.18 -22.35
C LYS A 82 1.63 4.68 -22.36
N PRO A 83 1.51 4.01 -23.53
CA PRO A 83 1.86 2.61 -23.65
C PRO A 83 3.31 2.35 -23.22
N PHE A 84 3.52 1.23 -22.54
CA PHE A 84 4.85 0.75 -22.24
C PHE A 84 5.49 0.17 -23.52
N LYS A 85 6.73 0.56 -23.81
CA LYS A 85 7.53 0.01 -24.92
C LYS A 85 8.72 -0.74 -24.34
N GLU A 86 8.88 -2.01 -24.70
CA GLU A 86 9.94 -2.86 -24.15
C GLU A 86 11.34 -2.50 -24.64
N ASP A 87 11.43 -1.97 -25.88
CA ASP A 87 12.71 -1.69 -26.55
C ASP A 87 13.31 -0.33 -26.14
N PHE A 88 12.72 0.34 -25.16
CA PHE A 88 13.24 1.61 -24.70
C PHE A 88 14.49 1.39 -23.83
N ARG A 89 15.67 1.57 -24.41
CA ARG A 89 16.94 1.64 -23.67
C ARG A 89 17.34 3.09 -23.56
N LEU A 90 17.71 3.53 -22.36
CA LEU A 90 18.35 4.83 -22.18
C LEU A 90 19.78 4.78 -22.68
N GLU A 91 20.20 5.80 -23.38
CA GLU A 91 21.60 6.09 -23.62
C GLU A 91 22.26 6.57 -22.31
N GLU A 92 23.62 6.57 -22.25
CA GLU A 92 24.35 6.87 -21.01
C GLU A 92 24.04 8.28 -20.46
N GLU A 93 23.78 9.23 -21.35
CA GLU A 93 23.40 10.60 -21.03
C GLU A 93 22.01 10.70 -20.34
N ASP A 94 21.07 9.86 -20.76
CA ASP A 94 19.73 9.76 -20.17
C ASP A 94 19.77 9.13 -18.77
N LEU A 95 20.73 8.23 -18.52
CA LEU A 95 20.93 7.63 -17.19
C LEU A 95 21.37 8.68 -16.17
N GLN A 96 22.29 9.58 -16.54
CA GLN A 96 22.70 10.67 -15.67
C GLN A 96 21.53 11.62 -15.38
N ASN A 97 20.67 11.87 -16.38
CA ASN A 97 19.45 12.65 -16.20
C ASN A 97 18.43 11.93 -15.31
N ALA A 98 18.27 10.62 -15.42
CA ALA A 98 17.43 9.83 -14.54
C ALA A 98 17.91 9.90 -13.07
N PHE A 99 19.22 9.85 -12.82
CA PHE A 99 19.81 10.06 -11.49
C PHE A 99 19.55 11.48 -10.95
N ARG A 100 19.70 12.51 -11.77
CA ARG A 100 19.38 13.89 -11.39
C ARG A 100 17.89 14.05 -11.04
N ASN A 101 17.01 13.35 -11.73
CA ASN A 101 15.57 13.38 -11.50
C ASN A 101 15.12 12.57 -10.26
N LEU A 102 15.93 11.61 -9.79
CA LEU A 102 15.64 10.87 -8.54
C LEU A 102 15.73 11.76 -7.30
N ARG A 103 16.66 12.69 -7.25
CA ARG A 103 16.87 13.56 -6.09
C ARG A 103 15.63 14.43 -5.77
N PRO A 104 15.00 15.10 -6.75
CA PRO A 104 13.74 15.81 -6.53
C PRO A 104 12.58 14.92 -6.07
N THR A 105 12.57 13.62 -6.41
CA THR A 105 11.52 12.71 -5.92
C THR A 105 11.71 12.35 -4.45
N LYS A 106 12.96 12.17 -3.99
CA LYS A 106 13.29 11.71 -2.64
C LYS A 106 13.12 12.77 -1.57
N MET A 107 13.46 14.03 -1.86
CA MET A 107 13.45 15.09 -0.84
C MET A 107 12.07 15.38 -0.25
N PRO A 108 10.98 15.52 -1.03
CA PRO A 108 9.64 15.69 -0.49
C PRO A 108 9.19 14.48 0.33
N ILE A 109 9.53 13.26 -0.12
CA ILE A 109 9.24 12.01 0.57
C ILE A 109 9.94 11.97 1.93
N LYS A 110 11.24 12.29 1.98
CA LYS A 110 12.00 12.38 3.23
C LYS A 110 11.35 13.35 4.22
N GLY A 111 10.93 14.52 3.74
CA GLY A 111 10.25 15.53 4.56
C GLY A 111 8.89 15.02 5.09
N PHE A 112 8.12 14.35 4.25
CA PHE A 112 6.85 13.73 4.64
C PHE A 112 7.06 12.65 5.71
N LEU A 113 7.92 11.68 5.45
CA LEU A 113 8.22 10.58 6.37
C LEU A 113 8.73 11.10 7.72
N GLY A 114 9.66 12.08 7.71
CA GLY A 114 10.19 12.68 8.94
C GLY A 114 9.10 13.36 9.79
N ARG A 115 8.13 14.05 9.15
CA ARG A 115 6.99 14.66 9.87
C ARG A 115 6.05 13.61 10.43
N ALA A 116 5.66 12.60 9.66
CA ALA A 116 4.75 11.55 10.11
C ALA A 116 5.34 10.76 11.29
N LEU A 117 6.58 10.30 11.17
CA LEU A 117 7.28 9.56 12.23
C LEU A 117 7.46 10.38 13.51
N LYS A 118 7.77 11.70 13.40
CA LYS A 118 7.89 12.59 14.55
C LYS A 118 6.54 12.86 15.22
N LYS A 119 5.48 13.06 14.41
CA LYS A 119 4.15 13.40 14.89
C LYS A 119 3.51 12.28 15.69
N TYR A 120 3.59 11.05 15.17
CA TYR A 120 2.82 9.93 15.72
C TYR A 120 3.62 8.98 16.61
N GLN A 121 4.96 8.95 16.50
CA GLN A 121 5.81 8.07 17.31
C GLN A 121 5.29 6.62 17.30
N PHE A 122 5.17 6.04 16.12
CA PHE A 122 4.59 4.70 15.93
C PHE A 122 5.26 3.66 16.81
N LYS A 123 4.45 2.85 17.51
CA LYS A 123 4.89 1.64 18.20
C LYS A 123 4.97 0.48 17.23
N ASP A 124 3.89 0.28 16.48
CA ASP A 124 3.77 -0.78 15.50
C ASP A 124 3.46 -0.20 14.11
N ILE A 125 4.13 -0.74 13.10
CA ILE A 125 3.85 -0.46 11.69
C ILE A 125 3.45 -1.77 11.03
N ILE A 126 2.19 -1.85 10.64
CA ILE A 126 1.61 -2.99 9.97
C ILE A 126 1.80 -2.84 8.47
N VAL A 127 2.28 -3.88 7.82
CA VAL A 127 2.48 -3.96 6.36
C VAL A 127 1.91 -5.26 5.82
N PHE A 128 1.69 -5.31 4.51
CA PHE A 128 1.26 -6.51 3.81
C PHE A 128 2.23 -6.82 2.67
N ASP A 129 3.01 -7.93 2.78
CA ASP A 129 4.17 -8.23 1.89
C ASP A 129 5.13 -7.03 1.78
N GLY A 130 5.26 -6.31 2.88
CA GLY A 130 5.77 -4.94 2.90
C GLY A 130 7.29 -4.81 2.98
N ARG A 131 8.08 -5.86 2.73
CA ARG A 131 9.56 -5.76 2.76
C ARG A 131 10.08 -4.66 1.85
N ARG A 132 9.50 -4.55 0.64
CA ARG A 132 9.90 -3.55 -0.33
C ARG A 132 9.43 -2.16 0.06
N ASP A 133 8.26 -2.04 0.64
CA ASP A 133 7.69 -0.77 1.10
C ASP A 133 8.54 -0.16 2.20
N VAL A 134 8.89 -0.96 3.21
CA VAL A 134 9.81 -0.56 4.28
C VAL A 134 11.16 -0.15 3.69
N PHE A 135 11.76 -0.98 2.85
CA PHE A 135 13.04 -0.69 2.20
C PHE A 135 13.03 0.61 1.41
N LEU A 136 11.97 0.88 0.62
CA LEU A 136 11.86 2.11 -0.16
C LEU A 136 11.69 3.35 0.73
N CYS A 137 10.94 3.23 1.84
CA CYS A 137 10.84 4.28 2.85
C CYS A 137 12.20 4.57 3.49
N GLU A 138 12.95 3.56 3.90
CA GLU A 138 14.29 3.69 4.49
C GLU A 138 15.28 4.31 3.50
N LYS A 139 15.28 3.87 2.24
CA LYS A 139 16.06 4.47 1.16
C LYS A 139 15.68 5.92 0.89
N SER A 140 14.48 6.34 1.26
CA SER A 140 14.00 7.72 1.19
C SER A 140 14.24 8.51 2.48
N GLY A 141 14.90 7.91 3.48
CA GLY A 141 15.32 8.56 4.71
C GLY A 141 14.39 8.37 5.89
N ALA A 142 13.46 7.41 5.84
CA ALA A 142 12.73 6.96 7.03
C ALA A 142 13.67 6.23 7.98
N ASN A 143 13.38 6.34 9.28
CA ASN A 143 14.06 5.56 10.30
C ASN A 143 13.01 4.90 11.19
N PHE A 144 12.84 3.60 11.00
CA PHE A 144 11.84 2.79 11.70
C PHE A 144 12.40 2.05 12.93
N TYR A 145 13.63 2.30 13.36
CA TYR A 145 14.29 1.55 14.43
C TYR A 145 13.54 1.53 15.78
N ARG A 146 12.60 2.45 15.98
CA ARG A 146 11.76 2.54 17.20
C ARG A 146 10.39 1.88 17.03
N ALA A 147 10.05 1.46 15.84
CA ALA A 147 8.77 0.83 15.53
C ALA A 147 8.97 -0.68 15.29
N ASN A 148 8.04 -1.46 15.79
CA ASN A 148 7.95 -2.87 15.44
C ASN A 148 7.24 -3.01 14.09
N ILE A 149 7.87 -3.68 13.12
CA ILE A 149 7.30 -3.89 11.79
C ILE A 149 6.68 -5.29 11.76
N ILE A 150 5.38 -5.34 11.53
CA ILE A 150 4.56 -6.56 11.50
C ILE A 150 4.05 -6.76 10.08
N ASP A 151 4.44 -7.87 9.46
CA ASP A 151 3.98 -8.27 8.13
C ASP A 151 2.91 -9.35 8.26
N ILE A 152 1.64 -8.97 8.18
CA ILE A 152 0.53 -9.89 8.42
C ILE A 152 0.36 -10.96 7.35
N GLN A 153 0.87 -10.77 6.13
CA GLN A 153 0.81 -11.81 5.11
C GLN A 153 1.58 -13.05 5.54
N LYS A 154 2.71 -12.87 6.24
CA LYS A 154 3.50 -14.00 6.73
C LYS A 154 2.80 -14.79 7.82
N ASP A 155 2.10 -14.09 8.71
CA ASP A 155 1.38 -14.76 9.79
C ASP A 155 0.18 -15.52 9.24
N LEU A 156 -0.58 -14.91 8.35
CA LEU A 156 -1.67 -15.55 7.63
C LEU A 156 -1.21 -16.78 6.82
N ASN A 157 -0.08 -16.68 6.13
CA ASN A 157 0.46 -17.81 5.36
C ASN A 157 0.84 -19.00 6.25
N LYS A 158 1.37 -18.75 7.45
CA LYS A 158 1.69 -19.82 8.42
C LYS A 158 0.45 -20.54 8.93
N GLU A 159 -0.67 -19.81 9.12
CA GLU A 159 -1.89 -20.37 9.67
C GLU A 159 -2.77 -21.06 8.62
N THR A 160 -2.79 -20.54 7.39
CA THR A 160 -3.70 -21.01 6.35
C THR A 160 -3.03 -21.86 5.28
N ASP A 161 -1.69 -21.96 5.30
CA ASP A 161 -0.87 -22.55 4.23
C ASP A 161 -1.20 -21.99 2.84
N TYR A 162 -1.65 -20.73 2.78
CA TYR A 162 -2.06 -20.06 1.55
C TYR A 162 -1.59 -18.61 1.49
N LEU A 163 -0.99 -18.23 0.35
CA LEU A 163 -0.53 -16.87 0.13
C LEU A 163 -1.68 -15.99 -0.40
N PHE A 164 -2.38 -15.35 0.53
CA PHE A 164 -3.42 -14.41 0.18
C PHE A 164 -2.85 -13.13 -0.43
N SER A 165 -3.59 -12.50 -1.33
CA SER A 165 -3.41 -11.10 -1.70
C SER A 165 -4.33 -10.21 -0.85
N LEU A 166 -4.00 -8.93 -0.70
CA LEU A 166 -4.85 -7.98 0.01
C LEU A 166 -6.25 -7.86 -0.62
N ASN A 167 -6.36 -8.05 -1.95
CA ASN A 167 -7.64 -8.09 -2.64
C ASN A 167 -8.51 -9.28 -2.19
N LYS A 168 -7.94 -10.48 -2.08
CA LYS A 168 -8.67 -11.66 -1.59
C LYS A 168 -9.10 -11.50 -0.13
N LEU A 169 -8.21 -10.93 0.70
CA LEU A 169 -8.54 -10.65 2.09
C LEU A 169 -9.65 -9.61 2.23
N SER A 170 -9.70 -8.62 1.34
CA SER A 170 -10.82 -7.68 1.31
C SER A 170 -12.16 -8.37 1.02
N VAL A 171 -12.15 -9.43 0.19
CA VAL A 171 -13.35 -10.27 -0.03
C VAL A 171 -13.67 -11.10 1.22
N VAL A 172 -12.67 -11.70 1.87
CA VAL A 172 -12.86 -12.47 3.12
C VAL A 172 -13.58 -11.67 4.18
N ILE A 173 -13.25 -10.40 4.33
CA ILE A 173 -13.82 -9.53 5.36
C ILE A 173 -15.02 -8.71 4.87
N ASN A 174 -15.48 -8.86 3.61
CA ASN A 174 -16.48 -8.00 2.99
C ASN A 174 -16.16 -6.51 3.16
N PHE A 175 -14.92 -6.12 2.82
CA PHE A 175 -14.50 -4.74 2.97
C PHE A 175 -15.33 -3.80 2.10
N GLU A 176 -15.92 -2.81 2.74
CA GLU A 176 -16.67 -1.73 2.10
C GLU A 176 -16.21 -0.35 2.62
N MET A 177 -16.22 0.63 1.74
CA MET A 177 -16.09 2.02 2.10
C MET A 177 -17.32 2.79 1.61
N ASP A 178 -18.13 3.22 2.55
CA ASP A 178 -19.30 4.05 2.28
C ASP A 178 -19.15 5.42 2.93
N ARG A 179 -19.02 6.46 2.09
CA ARG A 179 -18.82 7.86 2.51
C ARG A 179 -17.68 8.00 3.50
N ASN A 180 -18.01 8.08 4.79
CA ASN A 180 -17.07 8.29 5.90
C ASN A 180 -16.91 7.04 6.77
N TYR A 181 -17.34 5.88 6.32
CA TYR A 181 -17.26 4.65 7.09
C TYR A 181 -16.44 3.60 6.36
N LEU A 182 -15.56 2.95 7.11
CA LEU A 182 -14.93 1.68 6.72
C LEU A 182 -15.68 0.57 7.41
N ARG A 183 -16.14 -0.41 6.64
CA ARG A 183 -16.94 -1.54 7.12
C ARG A 183 -16.31 -2.86 6.73
N SER A 184 -16.55 -3.84 7.56
CA SER A 184 -16.24 -5.25 7.32
C SER A 184 -17.32 -6.14 7.95
N ASN A 185 -17.09 -7.44 8.01
CA ASN A 185 -18.06 -8.38 8.59
C ASN A 185 -18.47 -8.03 10.02
N ASN A 186 -17.50 -7.63 10.87
CA ASN A 186 -17.71 -7.44 12.29
C ASN A 186 -17.35 -6.03 12.79
N LEU A 187 -16.76 -5.19 11.93
CA LEU A 187 -16.20 -3.90 12.34
C LEU A 187 -16.73 -2.75 11.48
N GLU A 188 -16.93 -1.61 12.16
CA GLU A 188 -17.23 -0.33 11.51
C GLU A 188 -16.40 0.77 12.15
N TYR A 189 -15.71 1.57 11.32
CA TYR A 189 -14.93 2.72 11.77
C TYR A 189 -15.36 3.98 11.03
N TRP A 190 -15.55 5.06 11.77
CA TRP A 190 -15.80 6.36 11.21
C TRP A 190 -14.49 7.08 10.86
N LEU A 191 -14.48 7.71 9.70
CA LEU A 191 -13.39 8.56 9.22
C LEU A 191 -13.80 10.02 9.21
N HIS A 192 -12.86 10.89 9.57
CA HIS A 192 -13.07 12.32 9.35
C HIS A 192 -13.28 12.58 7.84
N PRO A 193 -14.23 13.46 7.43
CA PRO A 193 -14.57 13.67 6.01
C PRO A 193 -13.38 14.08 5.13
N ILE A 194 -12.40 14.80 5.67
CA ILE A 194 -11.18 15.17 4.95
C ILE A 194 -10.33 13.92 4.63
N ALA A 195 -10.19 13.00 5.57
CA ALA A 195 -9.47 11.74 5.37
C ALA A 195 -10.23 10.84 4.36
N ALA A 196 -11.54 10.70 4.53
CA ALA A 196 -12.37 9.89 3.65
C ALA A 196 -12.28 10.33 2.17
N LYS A 197 -12.23 11.63 1.89
CA LYS A 197 -12.05 12.17 0.52
C LYS A 197 -10.71 11.81 -0.12
N GLN A 198 -9.68 11.50 0.67
CA GLN A 198 -8.35 11.14 0.17
C GLN A 198 -8.22 9.63 -0.09
N ILE A 199 -9.12 8.82 0.48
CA ILE A 199 -9.15 7.38 0.29
C ILE A 199 -9.92 7.08 -0.98
N THR A 200 -9.22 7.03 -2.10
CA THR A 200 -9.83 6.75 -3.41
C THR A 200 -9.42 5.36 -3.90
N PRO A 201 -10.30 4.62 -4.60
CA PRO A 201 -9.96 3.30 -5.13
C PRO A 201 -8.61 3.29 -5.86
N LYS A 202 -7.80 2.25 -5.61
CA LYS A 202 -6.44 2.06 -6.18
C LYS A 202 -5.36 3.00 -5.62
N SER A 203 -5.66 3.93 -4.70
CA SER A 203 -4.63 4.75 -4.03
C SER A 203 -3.92 3.95 -2.92
N ALA A 204 -2.75 4.43 -2.50
CA ALA A 204 -2.06 3.89 -1.32
C ALA A 204 -2.93 4.04 -0.05
N ALA A 205 -3.68 5.14 0.07
CA ALA A 205 -4.60 5.37 1.19
C ALA A 205 -5.73 4.34 1.24
N TYR A 206 -6.26 3.93 0.08
CA TYR A 206 -7.28 2.89 0.00
C TYR A 206 -6.73 1.51 0.42
N ASP A 207 -5.51 1.18 0.00
CA ASP A 207 -4.88 -0.07 0.38
C ASP A 207 -4.52 -0.09 1.87
N ALA A 208 -4.06 1.04 2.43
CA ALA A 208 -3.84 1.17 3.88
C ALA A 208 -5.14 1.03 4.69
N ALA A 209 -6.28 1.53 4.19
CA ALA A 209 -7.58 1.34 4.83
C ALA A 209 -8.01 -0.14 4.81
N ARG A 210 -7.83 -0.83 3.69
CA ARG A 210 -8.08 -2.28 3.59
C ARG A 210 -7.18 -3.07 4.55
N LEU A 211 -5.89 -2.73 4.58
CA LEU A 211 -4.93 -3.38 5.47
C LEU A 211 -5.33 -3.22 6.94
N MET A 212 -5.76 -2.02 7.36
CA MET A 212 -6.27 -1.79 8.71
C MET A 212 -7.47 -2.68 9.02
N MET A 213 -8.45 -2.73 8.13
CA MET A 213 -9.64 -3.53 8.35
C MET A 213 -9.34 -5.03 8.41
N VAL A 214 -8.47 -5.52 7.52
CA VAL A 214 -7.99 -6.91 7.51
C VAL A 214 -7.26 -7.25 8.81
N TYR A 215 -6.34 -6.40 9.25
CA TYR A 215 -5.60 -6.61 10.49
C TYR A 215 -6.51 -6.64 11.71
N ASN A 216 -7.47 -5.70 11.80
CA ASN A 216 -8.37 -5.63 12.93
C ASN A 216 -9.36 -6.81 12.97
N GLU A 217 -9.90 -7.23 11.82
CA GLU A 217 -10.72 -8.45 11.74
C GLU A 217 -9.91 -9.69 12.13
N TYR A 218 -8.69 -9.83 11.62
CA TYR A 218 -7.80 -10.94 11.94
C TYR A 218 -7.46 -11.00 13.43
N THR A 219 -7.23 -9.87 14.08
CA THR A 219 -6.80 -9.82 15.49
C THR A 219 -7.96 -9.84 16.48
N GLN A 220 -9.10 -9.23 16.16
CA GLN A 220 -10.23 -9.08 17.07
C GLN A 220 -11.31 -10.17 16.86
N HIS A 221 -11.45 -10.67 15.63
CA HIS A 221 -12.46 -11.67 15.24
C HIS A 221 -11.80 -12.86 14.53
N HIS A 222 -10.70 -13.35 15.11
CA HIS A 222 -9.81 -14.34 14.53
C HIS A 222 -10.51 -15.61 14.02
N GLY A 223 -11.41 -16.20 14.84
CA GLY A 223 -12.15 -17.40 14.47
C GLY A 223 -13.03 -17.22 13.24
N ASP A 224 -13.82 -16.14 13.22
CA ASP A 224 -14.70 -15.82 12.08
C ASP A 224 -13.90 -15.51 10.83
N PHE A 225 -12.77 -14.80 11.00
CA PHE A 225 -11.85 -14.50 9.90
C PHE A 225 -11.34 -15.78 9.24
N LEU A 226 -10.83 -16.75 10.02
CA LEU A 226 -10.31 -18.01 9.48
C LEU A 226 -11.41 -18.85 8.80
N ILE A 227 -12.62 -18.88 9.37
CA ILE A 227 -13.78 -19.57 8.76
C ILE A 227 -14.09 -18.96 7.39
N ASN A 228 -14.11 -17.62 7.28
CA ASN A 228 -14.39 -16.95 6.01
C ASN A 228 -13.24 -17.09 5.00
N ALA A 229 -11.99 -17.08 5.46
CA ALA A 229 -10.83 -17.38 4.62
C ALA A 229 -10.92 -18.80 4.03
N GLN A 230 -11.27 -19.80 4.84
CA GLN A 230 -11.43 -21.18 4.37
C GLN A 230 -12.60 -21.32 3.39
N LYS A 231 -13.73 -20.64 3.61
CA LYS A 231 -14.84 -20.61 2.64
C LYS A 231 -14.40 -20.08 1.27
N LEU A 232 -13.61 -18.99 1.24
CA LEU A 232 -13.06 -18.45 0.00
C LEU A 232 -12.11 -19.44 -0.67
N LEU A 233 -11.24 -20.12 0.09
CA LEU A 233 -10.32 -21.13 -0.46
C LEU A 233 -11.08 -22.30 -1.09
N ASN A 234 -12.10 -22.81 -0.43
CA ASN A 234 -12.95 -23.90 -0.96
C ASN A 234 -13.64 -23.46 -2.26
N LYS A 235 -14.16 -22.24 -2.32
CA LYS A 235 -14.75 -21.71 -3.56
C LYS A 235 -13.73 -21.61 -4.69
N ILE A 236 -12.51 -21.14 -4.43
CA ILE A 236 -11.43 -21.06 -5.41
C ILE A 236 -11.02 -22.45 -5.95
N GLN A 237 -11.09 -23.49 -5.11
CA GLN A 237 -10.75 -24.87 -5.51
C GLN A 237 -11.84 -25.53 -6.37
N THR A 238 -13.10 -25.19 -6.11
CA THR A 238 -14.24 -25.75 -6.87
C THR A 238 -14.44 -25.11 -8.25
N GLU A 239 -13.85 -23.94 -8.49
CA GLU A 239 -13.93 -23.21 -9.76
C GLU A 239 -12.71 -23.46 -10.68
N LYS A 240 -11.76 -24.33 -10.28
CA LYS A 240 -10.66 -24.82 -11.10
C LYS A 240 -11.01 -26.14 -11.79
#